data_474dd70471426ccb09052f87c328b709
#
_entry.id   474dd70471426ccb09052f87c328b709
#
_cell.length_a   1.000
_cell.length_b   1.000
_cell.length_c   1.000
_cell.angle_alpha   90.00
_cell.angle_beta   90.00
_cell.angle_gamma   90.00
#
_symmetry.space_group_name_H-M   'P 1'
#
loop_
_entity.id
_entity.type
_entity.pdbx_description
1 polymer ?
#
loop_
_entity_poly.entity_id
_entity_poly.type
_entity_poly.pdbx_seq_one_letter_code
_entity_poly.pdbx_strand_id
1 'polypeptide(L)'
;MLAVVPPPVTVRVPAKVNLHLSVGDPREDGYHELVTVFQALSLTDEVTVAVTEEPGIEVYGEGEGSVPTGPENLAWRAVEALAAHVGRTGEPKVRVVLRKGIPVAGGMAGGSADAAATLVGLASLWNLDVTRDELAEIAAGLGSDVPFALYGGTALGTGRGEQLVPVLSRHTFHWVLAFDAEGLSTPKVFGELDRLRAAGNPPRIGSHTPVVEALASGDPRQLALLLGNDLQAAAVSLRPGLRRTLRAGVNAGALAGTVSGSGPTCAFLCEDAQSAVAVAAELSGAGVCRTVRVAHGPVPGARVVGGDDANRPTPPRVHA
;
A
#
# COMPACT_ATOMS: atom_id res chain seq x y z
N MET A 1 -24.12 37.35 -4.64
CA MET A 1 -23.45 36.63 -3.52
C MET A 1 -22.14 36.06 -4.06
N LEU A 2 -21.01 36.41 -3.48
CA LEU A 2 -19.76 35.72 -3.81
C LEU A 2 -19.89 34.27 -3.31
N ALA A 3 -19.77 33.31 -4.20
CA ALA A 3 -19.76 31.90 -3.82
C ALA A 3 -18.52 31.66 -2.93
N VAL A 4 -18.74 31.21 -1.70
CA VAL A 4 -17.65 30.83 -0.80
C VAL A 4 -17.04 29.56 -1.35
N VAL A 5 -15.79 29.63 -1.83
CA VAL A 5 -15.02 28.46 -2.25
C VAL A 5 -14.68 27.65 -1.00
N PRO A 6 -15.05 26.37 -0.93
CA PRO A 6 -14.73 25.53 0.23
C PRO A 6 -13.20 25.43 0.38
N PRO A 7 -12.71 25.35 1.62
CA PRO A 7 -11.27 25.17 1.86
C PRO A 7 -10.79 23.82 1.30
N PRO A 8 -9.51 23.71 0.89
CA PRO A 8 -8.93 22.46 0.49
C PRO A 8 -9.03 21.39 1.60
N VAL A 9 -9.22 20.14 1.21
CA VAL A 9 -9.27 19.00 2.12
C VAL A 9 -8.04 18.15 1.91
N THR A 10 -7.28 17.88 2.98
CA THR A 10 -6.12 17.00 2.96
C THR A 10 -6.47 15.68 3.64
N VAL A 11 -6.11 14.58 2.99
CA VAL A 11 -6.33 13.21 3.48
C VAL A 11 -4.98 12.52 3.57
N ARG A 12 -4.70 11.88 4.71
CA ARG A 12 -3.57 10.99 4.91
C ARG A 12 -4.01 9.56 4.71
N VAL A 13 -3.21 8.76 3.97
CA VAL A 13 -3.52 7.38 3.61
C VAL A 13 -2.30 6.49 3.76
N PRO A 14 -2.44 5.27 4.35
CA PRO A 14 -1.33 4.38 4.62
C PRO A 14 -0.90 3.56 3.42
N ALA A 15 0.37 3.16 3.42
CA ALA A 15 0.86 2.00 2.69
C ALA A 15 0.32 0.70 3.28
N LYS A 16 0.51 -0.42 2.56
CA LYS A 16 0.21 -1.77 3.06
C LYS A 16 1.41 -2.70 2.98
N VAL A 17 1.36 -3.74 3.78
CA VAL A 17 2.17 -4.95 3.59
C VAL A 17 1.25 -6.17 3.55
N ASN A 18 1.66 -7.22 2.81
CA ASN A 18 1.01 -8.52 2.87
C ASN A 18 1.74 -9.39 3.89
N LEU A 19 1.05 -9.77 4.95
CA LEU A 19 1.56 -10.72 5.95
C LEU A 19 1.47 -12.15 5.43
N HIS A 20 0.45 -12.38 4.61
CA HIS A 20 0.18 -13.61 3.88
C HIS A 20 -0.35 -13.24 2.50
N LEU A 21 0.15 -13.88 1.45
CA LEU A 21 -0.37 -13.73 0.09
C LEU A 21 -0.30 -15.08 -0.63
N SER A 22 -1.40 -15.79 -0.62
CA SER A 22 -1.61 -17.01 -1.41
C SER A 22 -2.26 -16.68 -2.74
N VAL A 23 -1.71 -17.23 -3.80
CA VAL A 23 -2.18 -17.03 -5.18
C VAL A 23 -2.72 -18.34 -5.71
N GLY A 24 -4.01 -18.36 -6.10
CA GLY A 24 -4.68 -19.47 -6.75
C GLY A 24 -4.20 -19.72 -8.18
N ASP A 25 -4.94 -20.58 -8.89
CA ASP A 25 -4.72 -20.79 -10.31
C ASP A 25 -5.26 -19.60 -11.13
N PRO A 26 -4.78 -19.41 -12.37
CA PRO A 26 -5.34 -18.42 -13.28
C PRO A 26 -6.84 -18.66 -13.51
N ARG A 27 -7.62 -17.58 -13.48
CA ARG A 27 -9.06 -17.57 -13.75
C ARG A 27 -9.31 -17.28 -15.23
N GLU A 28 -10.52 -17.54 -15.69
CA GLU A 28 -10.94 -17.25 -17.07
C GLU A 28 -10.86 -15.76 -17.43
N ASP A 29 -10.99 -14.87 -16.42
CA ASP A 29 -10.86 -13.41 -16.59
C ASP A 29 -9.41 -12.92 -16.63
N GLY A 30 -8.43 -13.82 -16.60
CA GLY A 30 -6.99 -13.52 -16.64
C GLY A 30 -6.40 -13.07 -15.30
N TYR A 31 -7.19 -13.03 -14.22
CA TYR A 31 -6.72 -12.81 -12.86
C TYR A 31 -6.51 -14.12 -12.10
N HIS A 32 -5.98 -14.02 -10.90
CA HIS A 32 -5.83 -15.14 -9.97
C HIS A 32 -6.74 -14.93 -8.75
N GLU A 33 -7.26 -16.02 -8.22
CA GLU A 33 -7.90 -15.99 -6.90
C GLU A 33 -6.83 -15.74 -5.85
N LEU A 34 -7.04 -14.76 -4.99
CA LEU A 34 -6.11 -14.41 -3.92
C LEU A 34 -6.72 -14.68 -2.54
N VAL A 35 -5.87 -15.11 -1.62
CA VAL A 35 -6.12 -15.03 -0.19
C VAL A 35 -4.97 -14.29 0.44
N THR A 36 -5.24 -13.14 1.02
CA THR A 36 -4.20 -12.29 1.58
C THR A 36 -4.59 -11.73 2.94
N VAL A 37 -3.60 -11.58 3.82
CA VAL A 37 -3.75 -10.82 5.06
C VAL A 37 -2.95 -9.52 4.89
N PHE A 38 -3.67 -8.42 4.80
CA PHE A 38 -3.10 -7.08 4.72
C PHE A 38 -2.89 -6.47 6.09
N GLN A 39 -1.85 -5.64 6.22
CA GLN A 39 -1.69 -4.70 7.33
C GLN A 39 -1.33 -3.31 6.80
N ALA A 40 -2.06 -2.29 7.28
CA ALA A 40 -1.78 -0.88 6.98
C ALA A 40 -0.61 -0.38 7.84
N LEU A 41 0.30 0.38 7.22
CA LEU A 41 1.55 0.83 7.82
C LEU A 41 1.59 2.35 7.98
N SER A 42 2.35 2.84 8.96
CA SER A 42 2.55 4.27 9.25
C SER A 42 3.32 5.04 8.18
N LEU A 43 3.82 4.38 7.13
CA LEU A 43 4.29 5.03 5.91
C LEU A 43 3.07 5.49 5.11
N THR A 44 2.99 6.79 4.78
CA THR A 44 1.78 7.39 4.23
C THR A 44 2.05 8.29 3.03
N ASP A 45 1.03 8.44 2.19
CA ASP A 45 0.87 9.56 1.27
C ASP A 45 -0.12 10.58 1.86
N GLU A 46 -0.04 11.82 1.39
CA GLU A 46 -1.03 12.86 1.65
C GLU A 46 -1.60 13.36 0.32
N VAL A 47 -2.92 13.39 0.24
CA VAL A 47 -3.65 13.87 -0.94
C VAL A 47 -4.47 15.08 -0.54
N THR A 48 -4.25 16.21 -1.21
CA THR A 48 -5.06 17.41 -1.04
C THR A 48 -5.94 17.62 -2.25
N VAL A 49 -7.24 17.78 -2.02
CA VAL A 49 -8.22 18.12 -3.06
C VAL A 49 -8.77 19.53 -2.85
N ALA A 50 -8.88 20.28 -3.92
CA ALA A 50 -9.36 21.68 -3.88
C ALA A 50 -10.22 21.99 -5.11
N VAL A 51 -11.21 22.87 -4.96
CA VAL A 51 -11.93 23.43 -6.10
C VAL A 51 -11.03 24.39 -6.87
N THR A 52 -11.04 24.32 -8.20
CA THR A 52 -10.19 25.15 -9.07
C THR A 52 -10.84 25.35 -10.44
N GLU A 53 -10.46 26.42 -11.15
CA GLU A 53 -10.78 26.59 -12.58
C GLU A 53 -9.75 25.88 -13.49
N GLU A 54 -8.61 25.47 -12.96
CA GLU A 54 -7.56 24.73 -13.67
C GLU A 54 -7.44 23.32 -13.07
N PRO A 55 -8.28 22.36 -13.52
CA PRO A 55 -8.27 20.99 -13.00
C PRO A 55 -6.98 20.25 -13.36
N GLY A 56 -6.61 19.27 -12.54
CA GLY A 56 -5.42 18.44 -12.81
C GLY A 56 -4.81 17.81 -11.57
N ILE A 57 -3.68 17.13 -11.80
CA ILE A 57 -2.89 16.47 -10.76
C ILE A 57 -1.50 17.10 -10.67
N GLU A 58 -1.07 17.34 -9.46
CA GLU A 58 0.32 17.68 -9.13
C GLU A 58 0.92 16.58 -8.25
N VAL A 59 2.18 16.24 -8.47
CA VAL A 59 2.89 15.17 -7.74
C VAL A 59 4.17 15.73 -7.15
N TYR A 60 4.39 15.47 -5.87
CA TYR A 60 5.60 15.83 -5.12
C TYR A 60 6.14 14.65 -4.33
N GLY A 61 7.45 14.55 -4.16
CA GLY A 61 8.11 13.54 -3.34
C GLY A 61 8.47 12.27 -4.11
N GLU A 62 8.10 11.09 -3.61
CA GLU A 62 8.45 9.81 -4.25
C GLU A 62 7.78 9.69 -5.62
N GLY A 63 8.59 9.50 -6.67
CA GLY A 63 8.11 9.35 -8.04
C GLY A 63 7.74 10.67 -8.72
N GLU A 64 8.12 11.83 -8.19
CA GLU A 64 8.01 13.12 -8.88
C GLU A 64 8.63 13.02 -10.28
N GLY A 65 7.90 13.47 -11.29
CA GLY A 65 8.29 13.37 -12.70
C GLY A 65 8.11 11.98 -13.35
N SER A 66 7.78 10.94 -12.58
CA SER A 66 7.54 9.58 -13.11
C SER A 66 6.10 9.09 -12.90
N VAL A 67 5.38 9.62 -11.92
CA VAL A 67 3.95 9.32 -11.71
C VAL A 67 3.15 10.06 -12.77
N PRO A 68 2.28 9.37 -13.51
CA PRO A 68 1.42 10.02 -14.50
C PRO A 68 0.52 11.09 -13.85
N THR A 69 0.33 12.20 -14.56
CA THR A 69 -0.57 13.29 -14.14
C THR A 69 -1.83 13.39 -15.02
N GLY A 70 -1.97 12.46 -15.96
CA GLY A 70 -3.10 12.35 -16.88
C GLY A 70 -4.26 11.47 -16.35
N PRO A 71 -5.25 11.17 -17.20
CA PRO A 71 -6.45 10.41 -16.86
C PRO A 71 -6.17 8.95 -16.47
N GLU A 72 -5.00 8.41 -16.78
CA GLU A 72 -4.56 7.08 -16.37
C GLU A 72 -4.20 6.99 -14.87
N ASN A 73 -3.99 8.14 -14.21
CA ASN A 73 -3.71 8.17 -12.78
C ASN A 73 -4.94 7.74 -11.97
N LEU A 74 -4.76 6.78 -11.04
CA LEU A 74 -5.87 6.25 -10.23
C LEU A 74 -6.56 7.32 -9.37
N ALA A 75 -5.83 8.35 -8.92
CA ALA A 75 -6.43 9.48 -8.21
C ALA A 75 -7.38 10.27 -9.11
N TRP A 76 -7.03 10.48 -10.40
CA TRP A 76 -7.93 11.13 -11.34
C TRP A 76 -9.14 10.25 -11.67
N ARG A 77 -8.93 8.98 -11.89
CA ARG A 77 -10.03 8.02 -12.08
C ARG A 77 -10.97 7.97 -10.88
N ALA A 78 -10.46 8.18 -9.66
CA ALA A 78 -11.29 8.30 -8.46
C ALA A 78 -12.15 9.59 -8.48
N VAL A 79 -11.61 10.71 -8.99
CA VAL A 79 -12.40 11.95 -9.21
C VAL A 79 -13.56 11.67 -10.16
N GLU A 80 -13.29 11.07 -11.31
CA GLU A 80 -14.29 10.78 -12.34
C GLU A 80 -15.35 9.78 -11.83
N ALA A 81 -14.92 8.70 -11.17
CA ALA A 81 -15.80 7.67 -10.64
C ALA A 81 -16.77 8.23 -9.58
N LEU A 82 -16.27 9.02 -8.63
CA LEU A 82 -17.13 9.63 -7.63
C LEU A 82 -18.05 10.70 -8.23
N ALA A 83 -17.57 11.52 -9.16
CA ALA A 83 -18.40 12.51 -9.87
C ALA A 83 -19.56 11.83 -10.61
N ALA A 84 -19.27 10.74 -11.32
CA ALA A 84 -20.30 9.95 -12.02
C ALA A 84 -21.30 9.32 -11.04
N HIS A 85 -20.84 8.76 -9.92
CA HIS A 85 -21.69 8.15 -8.90
C HIS A 85 -22.71 9.13 -8.31
N VAL A 86 -22.30 10.38 -8.09
CA VAL A 86 -23.18 11.43 -7.53
C VAL A 86 -23.88 12.28 -8.60
N GLY A 87 -23.84 11.87 -9.86
CA GLY A 87 -24.55 12.52 -10.97
C GLY A 87 -24.01 13.91 -11.33
N ARG A 88 -22.75 14.22 -10.98
CA ARG A 88 -22.09 15.46 -11.43
C ARG A 88 -21.71 15.32 -12.90
N THR A 89 -22.23 16.24 -13.72
CA THR A 89 -21.96 16.28 -15.17
C THR A 89 -20.92 17.35 -15.50
N GLY A 90 -20.17 17.13 -16.60
CA GLY A 90 -19.11 18.02 -17.05
C GLY A 90 -17.75 17.71 -16.43
N GLU A 91 -16.73 18.46 -16.84
CA GLU A 91 -15.37 18.27 -16.34
C GLU A 91 -15.28 18.64 -14.85
N PRO A 92 -14.75 17.75 -13.99
CA PRO A 92 -14.60 18.04 -12.57
C PRO A 92 -13.61 19.19 -12.33
N LYS A 93 -14.11 20.31 -11.77
CA LYS A 93 -13.29 21.49 -11.44
C LYS A 93 -12.54 21.28 -10.13
N VAL A 94 -11.60 20.32 -10.11
CA VAL A 94 -10.82 19.99 -8.93
C VAL A 94 -9.33 19.86 -9.27
N ARG A 95 -8.50 20.29 -8.33
CA ARG A 95 -7.07 20.01 -8.33
C ARG A 95 -6.78 18.95 -7.27
N VAL A 96 -5.97 17.96 -7.64
CA VAL A 96 -5.50 16.90 -6.76
C VAL A 96 -3.99 17.08 -6.59
N VAL A 97 -3.52 17.26 -5.37
CA VAL A 97 -2.09 17.36 -5.05
C VAL A 97 -1.68 16.12 -4.28
N LEU A 98 -0.80 15.31 -4.88
CA LEU A 98 -0.24 14.09 -4.30
C LEU A 98 1.11 14.38 -3.67
N ARG A 99 1.23 14.26 -2.34
CA ARG A 99 2.51 14.30 -1.61
C ARG A 99 2.89 12.88 -1.24
N LYS A 100 3.79 12.30 -2.02
CA LYS A 100 4.12 10.89 -1.97
C LYS A 100 5.26 10.59 -0.99
N GLY A 101 4.97 9.76 0.02
CA GLY A 101 5.96 9.11 0.88
C GLY A 101 6.10 7.63 0.57
N ILE A 102 5.06 7.02 -0.06
CA ILE A 102 5.04 5.61 -0.47
C ILE A 102 5.75 5.47 -1.82
N PRO A 103 6.81 4.65 -1.92
CA PRO A 103 7.54 4.44 -3.17
C PRO A 103 6.68 3.86 -4.29
N VAL A 104 6.88 4.39 -5.50
CA VAL A 104 6.14 4.00 -6.70
C VAL A 104 6.58 2.60 -7.17
N ALA A 105 5.61 1.80 -7.66
CA ALA A 105 5.83 0.43 -8.15
C ALA A 105 6.56 -0.48 -7.15
N GLY A 106 6.37 -0.23 -5.84
CA GLY A 106 7.04 -0.93 -4.75
C GLY A 106 6.28 -2.14 -4.19
N GLY A 107 5.10 -2.49 -4.70
CA GLY A 107 4.26 -3.55 -4.11
C GLY A 107 3.54 -3.14 -2.82
N MET A 108 3.47 -1.83 -2.51
CA MET A 108 2.88 -1.26 -1.30
C MET A 108 1.58 -0.47 -1.55
N ALA A 109 1.01 -0.59 -2.74
CA ALA A 109 -0.27 -0.01 -3.16
C ALA A 109 -0.36 1.54 -3.12
N GLY A 110 0.75 2.27 -3.39
CA GLY A 110 0.75 3.73 -3.32
C GLY A 110 -0.28 4.42 -4.23
N GLY A 111 -0.44 3.96 -5.48
CA GLY A 111 -1.48 4.50 -6.38
C GLY A 111 -2.91 4.21 -5.91
N SER A 112 -3.15 3.04 -5.30
CA SER A 112 -4.44 2.70 -4.69
C SER A 112 -4.70 3.54 -3.43
N ALA A 113 -3.66 3.84 -2.66
CA ALA A 113 -3.74 4.77 -1.54
C ALA A 113 -4.15 6.17 -2.01
N ASP A 114 -3.52 6.68 -3.06
CA ASP A 114 -3.87 7.99 -3.65
C ASP A 114 -5.34 8.05 -4.09
N ALA A 115 -5.84 7.00 -4.75
CA ALA A 115 -7.24 6.90 -5.16
C ALA A 115 -8.19 6.89 -3.96
N ALA A 116 -7.90 6.08 -2.94
CA ALA A 116 -8.72 6.02 -1.73
C ALA A 116 -8.77 7.37 -1.00
N ALA A 117 -7.62 8.05 -0.88
CA ALA A 117 -7.55 9.37 -0.28
C ALA A 117 -8.32 10.41 -1.10
N THR A 118 -8.28 10.32 -2.42
CA THR A 118 -9.04 11.21 -3.31
C THR A 118 -10.54 11.03 -3.11
N LEU A 119 -11.04 9.78 -3.03
CA LEU A 119 -12.46 9.51 -2.76
C LEU A 119 -12.91 10.14 -1.44
N VAL A 120 -12.15 9.92 -0.35
CA VAL A 120 -12.46 10.48 0.98
C VAL A 120 -12.39 12.01 0.97
N GLY A 121 -11.36 12.57 0.34
CA GLY A 121 -11.16 14.01 0.24
C GLY A 121 -12.28 14.70 -0.52
N LEU A 122 -12.70 14.14 -1.65
CA LEU A 122 -13.80 14.69 -2.46
C LEU A 122 -15.15 14.52 -1.79
N ALA A 123 -15.41 13.41 -1.11
CA ALA A 123 -16.64 13.24 -0.34
C ALA A 123 -16.77 14.35 0.72
N SER A 124 -15.68 14.70 1.40
CA SER A 124 -15.63 15.81 2.33
C SER A 124 -15.72 17.18 1.63
N LEU A 125 -14.93 17.43 0.57
CA LEU A 125 -14.89 18.70 -0.15
C LEU A 125 -16.25 19.06 -0.76
N TRP A 126 -16.96 18.06 -1.29
CA TRP A 126 -18.27 18.24 -1.92
C TRP A 126 -19.43 18.11 -0.92
N ASN A 127 -19.13 17.86 0.36
CA ASN A 127 -20.10 17.67 1.43
C ASN A 127 -21.16 16.62 1.05
N LEU A 128 -20.70 15.45 0.62
CA LEU A 128 -21.55 14.34 0.18
C LEU A 128 -22.00 13.50 1.39
N ASP A 129 -23.27 13.09 1.35
CA ASP A 129 -23.81 12.09 2.28
C ASP A 129 -23.59 10.68 1.70
N VAL A 130 -22.34 10.24 1.66
CA VAL A 130 -21.92 8.92 1.17
C VAL A 130 -21.28 8.15 2.30
N THR A 131 -21.66 6.91 2.44
CA THR A 131 -21.09 6.01 3.45
C THR A 131 -19.71 5.50 3.03
N ARG A 132 -18.97 4.97 3.99
CA ARG A 132 -17.68 4.34 3.68
C ARG A 132 -17.83 3.09 2.82
N ASP A 133 -18.92 2.37 2.95
CA ASP A 133 -19.21 1.18 2.16
C ASP A 133 -19.54 1.54 0.70
N GLU A 134 -20.30 2.61 0.46
CA GLU A 134 -20.51 3.14 -0.90
C GLU A 134 -19.19 3.59 -1.55
N LEU A 135 -18.31 4.25 -0.78
CA LEU A 135 -16.97 4.57 -1.27
C LEU A 135 -16.15 3.32 -1.57
N ALA A 136 -16.31 2.24 -0.81
CA ALA A 136 -15.61 0.98 -1.03
C ALA A 136 -16.10 0.25 -2.30
N GLU A 137 -17.37 0.34 -2.64
CA GLU A 137 -17.92 -0.16 -3.91
C GLU A 137 -17.28 0.57 -5.11
N ILE A 138 -17.20 1.90 -5.06
CA ILE A 138 -16.51 2.69 -6.08
C ILE A 138 -15.02 2.31 -6.15
N ALA A 139 -14.39 2.18 -4.99
CA ALA A 139 -12.97 1.83 -4.84
C ALA A 139 -12.62 0.48 -5.48
N ALA A 140 -13.48 -0.55 -5.31
CA ALA A 140 -13.29 -1.87 -5.91
C ALA A 140 -13.25 -1.84 -7.44
N GLY A 141 -13.97 -0.90 -8.05
CA GLY A 141 -13.94 -0.64 -9.50
C GLY A 141 -12.65 0.03 -9.98
N LEU A 142 -11.92 0.71 -9.09
CA LEU A 142 -10.67 1.40 -9.42
C LEU A 142 -9.46 0.46 -9.33
N GLY A 143 -9.43 -0.42 -8.32
CA GLY A 143 -8.36 -1.38 -8.11
C GLY A 143 -8.52 -2.20 -6.84
N SER A 144 -7.94 -3.39 -6.83
CA SER A 144 -8.13 -4.38 -5.74
C SER A 144 -7.66 -3.90 -4.37
N ASP A 145 -6.59 -3.09 -4.31
CA ASP A 145 -6.03 -2.60 -3.05
C ASP A 145 -6.70 -1.29 -2.56
N VAL A 146 -7.55 -0.64 -3.39
CA VAL A 146 -8.19 0.66 -3.05
C VAL A 146 -9.15 0.53 -1.87
N PRO A 147 -10.03 -0.51 -1.79
CA PRO A 147 -10.87 -0.71 -0.61
C PRO A 147 -10.07 -0.88 0.68
N PHE A 148 -8.94 -1.61 0.64
CA PHE A 148 -8.11 -1.76 1.83
C PHE A 148 -7.51 -0.42 2.28
N ALA A 149 -7.05 0.41 1.36
CA ALA A 149 -6.53 1.74 1.71
C ALA A 149 -7.58 2.66 2.35
N LEU A 150 -8.88 2.47 2.02
CA LEU A 150 -9.98 3.17 2.71
C LEU A 150 -10.09 2.72 4.17
N TYR A 151 -10.15 1.41 4.43
CA TYR A 151 -10.41 0.87 5.77
C TYR A 151 -9.17 0.87 6.65
N GLY A 152 -8.02 0.47 6.12
CA GLY A 152 -6.78 0.27 6.85
C GLY A 152 -6.85 -0.85 7.88
N GLY A 153 -6.11 -0.72 8.97
CA GLY A 153 -6.05 -1.74 10.00
C GLY A 153 -5.36 -3.02 9.53
N THR A 154 -5.92 -4.16 9.89
CA THR A 154 -5.55 -5.49 9.38
C THR A 154 -6.80 -6.15 8.82
N ALA A 155 -6.71 -6.73 7.62
CA ALA A 155 -7.85 -7.38 6.98
C ALA A 155 -7.43 -8.63 6.20
N LEU A 156 -8.31 -9.62 6.18
CA LEU A 156 -8.29 -10.74 5.25
C LEU A 156 -8.96 -10.28 3.95
N GLY A 157 -8.25 -10.39 2.84
CA GLY A 157 -8.76 -10.11 1.51
C GLY A 157 -8.90 -11.39 0.69
N THR A 158 -10.02 -11.53 -0.02
CA THR A 158 -10.31 -12.64 -0.96
C THR A 158 -10.71 -12.08 -2.32
N GLY A 159 -11.02 -12.95 -3.29
CA GLY A 159 -11.25 -12.54 -4.66
C GLY A 159 -9.93 -12.14 -5.33
N ARG A 160 -9.84 -10.90 -5.80
CA ARG A 160 -8.58 -10.28 -6.25
C ARG A 160 -7.89 -9.50 -5.11
N GLY A 161 -8.40 -9.62 -3.87
CA GLY A 161 -7.98 -8.89 -2.68
C GLY A 161 -8.95 -7.78 -2.24
N GLU A 162 -10.02 -7.54 -3.00
CA GLU A 162 -11.00 -6.46 -2.77
C GLU A 162 -12.09 -6.83 -1.75
N GLN A 163 -12.37 -8.12 -1.55
CA GLN A 163 -13.36 -8.58 -0.59
C GLN A 163 -12.72 -8.67 0.80
N LEU A 164 -13.02 -7.71 1.66
CA LEU A 164 -12.30 -7.51 2.90
C LEU A 164 -13.11 -7.95 4.12
N VAL A 165 -12.46 -8.70 5.01
CA VAL A 165 -12.97 -9.02 6.35
C VAL A 165 -11.96 -8.50 7.36
N PRO A 166 -12.36 -7.62 8.30
CA PRO A 166 -11.46 -7.11 9.34
C PRO A 166 -10.88 -8.24 10.18
N VAL A 167 -9.58 -8.15 10.47
CA VAL A 167 -8.86 -9.09 11.34
C VAL A 167 -8.43 -8.36 12.61
N LEU A 168 -8.72 -8.96 13.77
CA LEU A 168 -8.30 -8.40 15.05
C LEU A 168 -6.77 -8.49 15.19
N SER A 169 -6.14 -7.32 15.31
CA SER A 169 -4.73 -7.19 15.66
C SER A 169 -4.63 -6.30 16.89
N ARG A 170 -4.20 -6.85 18.03
CA ARG A 170 -4.21 -6.15 19.33
C ARG A 170 -2.92 -5.40 19.61
N HIS A 171 -1.85 -5.67 18.83
CA HIS A 171 -0.52 -5.16 19.10
C HIS A 171 0.00 -4.37 17.90
N THR A 172 0.93 -3.49 18.17
CA THR A 172 1.67 -2.77 17.15
C THR A 172 2.88 -3.58 16.73
N PHE A 173 2.96 -3.92 15.45
CA PHE A 173 4.11 -4.58 14.83
C PHE A 173 5.05 -3.54 14.21
N HIS A 174 6.35 -3.76 14.30
CA HIS A 174 7.38 -2.85 13.81
C HIS A 174 8.06 -3.43 12.58
N TRP A 175 8.20 -2.59 11.58
CA TRP A 175 8.66 -2.98 10.25
C TRP A 175 9.82 -2.13 9.77
N VAL A 176 10.72 -2.75 9.05
CA VAL A 176 11.71 -2.08 8.21
C VAL A 176 11.39 -2.38 6.75
N LEU A 177 11.31 -1.34 5.95
CA LEU A 177 10.96 -1.42 4.53
C LEU A 177 12.19 -1.03 3.73
N ALA A 178 12.72 -1.97 2.95
CA ALA A 178 13.85 -1.75 2.06
C ALA A 178 13.36 -1.64 0.61
N PHE A 179 13.59 -0.47 0.00
CA PHE A 179 13.12 -0.16 -1.35
C PHE A 179 14.23 -0.35 -2.38
N ASP A 180 13.91 -1.04 -3.45
CA ASP A 180 14.79 -1.19 -4.61
C ASP A 180 14.82 0.11 -5.45
N ALA A 181 15.86 0.28 -6.27
CA ALA A 181 15.99 1.42 -7.17
C ALA A 181 14.99 1.39 -8.33
N GLU A 182 14.58 0.20 -8.76
CA GLU A 182 13.69 -0.01 -9.89
C GLU A 182 12.45 -0.79 -9.47
N GLY A 183 11.28 -0.42 -10.01
CA GLY A 183 10.02 -1.11 -9.77
C GLY A 183 9.94 -2.49 -10.46
N LEU A 184 8.99 -3.31 -10.02
CA LEU A 184 8.57 -4.53 -10.71
C LEU A 184 7.15 -4.38 -11.25
N SER A 185 6.94 -4.87 -12.47
CA SER A 185 5.62 -4.92 -13.08
C SER A 185 4.81 -6.07 -12.49
N THR A 186 3.70 -5.77 -11.82
CA THR A 186 2.81 -6.78 -11.24
C THR A 186 2.38 -7.86 -12.23
N PRO A 187 1.91 -7.55 -13.46
CA PRO A 187 1.58 -8.59 -14.44
C PRO A 187 2.76 -9.49 -14.81
N LYS A 188 3.99 -8.94 -14.89
CA LYS A 188 5.18 -9.76 -15.16
C LYS A 188 5.50 -10.72 -14.02
N VAL A 189 5.28 -10.30 -12.77
CA VAL A 189 5.52 -11.16 -11.59
C VAL A 189 4.52 -12.31 -11.54
N PHE A 190 3.23 -12.07 -11.83
CA PHE A 190 2.22 -13.13 -11.93
C PHE A 190 2.54 -14.11 -13.07
N GLY A 191 2.87 -13.61 -14.26
CA GLY A 191 3.27 -14.46 -15.39
C GLY A 191 4.52 -15.31 -15.09
N GLU A 192 5.49 -14.77 -14.34
CA GLU A 192 6.66 -15.53 -13.89
C GLU A 192 6.28 -16.58 -12.85
N LEU A 193 5.33 -16.29 -11.93
CA LEU A 193 4.80 -17.29 -11.01
C LEU A 193 4.20 -18.47 -11.76
N ASP A 194 3.35 -18.20 -12.77
CA ASP A 194 2.71 -19.24 -13.58
C ASP A 194 3.75 -20.08 -14.31
N ARG A 195 4.76 -19.46 -14.89
CA ARG A 195 5.89 -20.14 -15.54
C ARG A 195 6.65 -21.05 -14.57
N LEU A 196 6.93 -20.58 -13.36
CA LEU A 196 7.63 -21.36 -12.32
C LEU A 196 6.77 -22.52 -11.84
N ARG A 197 5.46 -22.34 -11.67
CA ARG A 197 4.53 -23.39 -11.26
C ARG A 197 4.37 -24.48 -12.32
N ALA A 198 4.32 -24.10 -13.59
CA ALA A 198 4.30 -25.05 -14.70
C ALA A 198 5.58 -25.91 -14.76
N ALA A 199 6.70 -25.40 -14.26
CA ALA A 199 7.95 -26.13 -14.09
C ALA A 199 8.04 -26.95 -12.78
N GLY A 200 6.96 -27.02 -12.00
CA GLY A 200 6.90 -27.75 -10.73
C GLY A 200 7.49 -27.03 -9.51
N ASN A 201 7.74 -25.73 -9.60
CA ASN A 201 8.34 -24.90 -8.56
C ASN A 201 7.80 -23.46 -8.66
N PRO A 202 7.52 -22.71 -7.56
CA PRO A 202 7.68 -23.03 -6.14
C PRO A 202 6.44 -23.76 -5.55
N PRO A 203 6.56 -24.36 -4.36
CA PRO A 203 5.41 -24.84 -3.63
C PRO A 203 4.52 -23.65 -3.22
N ARG A 204 3.21 -23.89 -3.08
CA ARG A 204 2.26 -22.91 -2.55
C ARG A 204 2.45 -22.74 -1.05
N ILE A 205 2.25 -21.53 -0.54
CA ILE A 205 2.17 -21.31 0.90
C ILE A 205 0.90 -21.95 1.48
N GLY A 206 0.91 -22.21 2.79
CA GLY A 206 -0.20 -22.87 3.49
C GLY A 206 -1.40 -21.96 3.73
N SER A 207 -2.22 -22.33 4.72
CA SER A 207 -3.40 -21.54 5.13
C SER A 207 -3.03 -20.23 5.80
N HIS A 208 -3.88 -19.20 5.66
CA HIS A 208 -3.79 -17.92 6.33
C HIS A 208 -4.21 -17.98 7.82
N THR A 209 -4.92 -19.05 8.24
CA THR A 209 -5.48 -19.17 9.60
C THR A 209 -4.43 -19.00 10.71
N PRO A 210 -3.23 -19.63 10.66
CA PRO A 210 -2.21 -19.42 11.68
C PRO A 210 -1.73 -17.96 11.78
N VAL A 211 -1.69 -17.23 10.65
CA VAL A 211 -1.33 -15.79 10.64
C VAL A 211 -2.36 -14.97 11.41
N VAL A 212 -3.66 -15.25 11.21
CA VAL A 212 -4.76 -14.58 11.93
C VAL A 212 -4.67 -14.86 13.43
N GLU A 213 -4.37 -16.09 13.83
CA GLU A 213 -4.18 -16.48 15.23
C GLU A 213 -2.97 -15.78 15.85
N ALA A 214 -1.84 -15.69 15.15
CA ALA A 214 -0.65 -15.00 15.61
C ALA A 214 -0.88 -13.48 15.78
N LEU A 215 -1.68 -12.85 14.90
CA LEU A 215 -2.09 -11.45 15.03
C LEU A 215 -2.94 -11.21 16.29
N ALA A 216 -3.81 -12.15 16.64
CA ALA A 216 -4.62 -12.08 17.84
C ALA A 216 -3.78 -12.27 19.11
N SER A 217 -2.72 -13.09 19.08
CA SER A 217 -1.79 -13.25 20.20
C SER A 217 -0.89 -12.02 20.40
N GLY A 218 -0.52 -11.35 19.30
CA GLY A 218 0.33 -10.17 19.29
C GLY A 218 1.83 -10.43 19.46
N ASP A 219 2.25 -11.70 19.42
CA ASP A 219 3.65 -12.07 19.49
C ASP A 219 4.33 -11.95 18.11
N PRO A 220 5.29 -11.00 17.91
CA PRO A 220 5.96 -10.83 16.63
C PRO A 220 6.81 -12.02 16.25
N ARG A 221 7.32 -12.81 17.21
CA ARG A 221 8.10 -14.01 16.92
C ARG A 221 7.25 -15.11 16.32
N GLN A 222 6.01 -15.29 16.81
CA GLN A 222 5.06 -16.23 16.21
C GLN A 222 4.67 -15.77 14.81
N LEU A 223 4.35 -14.48 14.62
CA LEU A 223 4.01 -13.95 13.31
C LEU A 223 5.16 -14.11 12.31
N ALA A 224 6.40 -13.91 12.73
CA ALA A 224 7.59 -14.02 11.87
C ALA A 224 7.71 -15.40 11.20
N LEU A 225 7.34 -16.48 11.88
CA LEU A 225 7.39 -17.86 11.36
C LEU A 225 6.33 -18.13 10.30
N LEU A 226 5.32 -17.27 10.18
CA LEU A 226 4.12 -17.49 9.39
C LEU A 226 3.99 -16.53 8.19
N LEU A 227 4.91 -15.56 8.09
CA LEU A 227 4.94 -14.64 6.93
C LEU A 227 5.17 -15.44 5.65
N GLY A 228 4.32 -15.20 4.64
CA GLY A 228 4.41 -15.92 3.38
C GLY A 228 3.84 -15.15 2.19
N ASN A 229 4.50 -15.32 1.04
CA ASN A 229 4.09 -14.69 -0.21
C ASN A 229 4.43 -15.60 -1.40
N ASP A 230 3.42 -16.13 -2.07
CA ASP A 230 3.59 -16.97 -3.27
C ASP A 230 4.32 -16.24 -4.41
N LEU A 231 4.18 -14.91 -4.49
CA LEU A 231 4.87 -14.11 -5.51
C LEU A 231 6.36 -13.91 -5.25
N GLN A 232 6.86 -14.19 -4.03
CA GLN A 232 8.24 -13.92 -3.66
C GLN A 232 9.26 -14.64 -4.55
N ALA A 233 9.00 -15.90 -4.88
CA ALA A 233 9.91 -16.68 -5.74
C ALA A 233 9.98 -16.06 -7.16
N ALA A 234 8.83 -15.63 -7.69
CA ALA A 234 8.75 -14.97 -8.99
C ALA A 234 9.44 -13.59 -8.98
N ALA A 235 9.21 -12.79 -7.94
CA ALA A 235 9.87 -11.49 -7.77
C ALA A 235 11.40 -11.66 -7.70
N VAL A 236 11.90 -12.65 -6.93
CA VAL A 236 13.33 -12.96 -6.81
C VAL A 236 13.89 -13.52 -8.11
N SER A 237 13.11 -14.29 -8.89
CA SER A 237 13.52 -14.76 -10.22
C SER A 237 13.77 -13.61 -11.18
N LEU A 238 12.84 -12.66 -11.24
CA LEU A 238 12.94 -11.46 -12.08
C LEU A 238 13.97 -10.44 -11.56
N ARG A 239 14.18 -10.40 -10.24
CA ARG A 239 15.09 -9.47 -9.56
C ARG A 239 15.96 -10.21 -8.53
N PRO A 240 17.03 -10.88 -8.96
CA PRO A 240 17.87 -11.69 -8.04
C PRO A 240 18.50 -10.91 -6.87
N GLY A 241 18.64 -9.58 -7.01
CA GLY A 241 19.11 -8.69 -5.94
C GLY A 241 18.28 -8.77 -4.66
N LEU A 242 16.97 -9.03 -4.77
CA LEU A 242 16.05 -9.14 -3.62
C LEU A 242 16.47 -10.24 -2.65
N ARG A 243 17.08 -11.33 -3.15
CA ARG A 243 17.61 -12.40 -2.27
C ARG A 243 18.72 -11.88 -1.33
N ARG A 244 19.56 -10.97 -1.82
CA ARG A 244 20.61 -10.34 -1.01
C ARG A 244 20.01 -9.41 0.02
N THR A 245 19.03 -8.60 -0.38
CA THR A 245 18.30 -7.68 0.51
C THR A 245 17.60 -8.46 1.62
N LEU A 246 16.85 -9.53 1.29
CA LEU A 246 16.16 -10.38 2.27
C LEU A 246 17.15 -11.01 3.30
N ARG A 247 18.29 -11.52 2.82
CA ARG A 247 19.32 -12.08 3.70
C ARG A 247 19.96 -11.01 4.60
N ALA A 248 20.25 -9.83 4.03
CA ALA A 248 20.87 -8.74 4.79
C ALA A 248 19.98 -8.29 5.95
N GLY A 249 18.67 -8.14 5.74
CA GLY A 249 17.75 -7.72 6.80
C GLY A 249 17.64 -8.75 7.94
N VAL A 250 17.58 -10.04 7.60
CA VAL A 250 17.59 -11.10 8.63
C VAL A 250 18.93 -11.14 9.38
N ASN A 251 20.05 -10.99 8.67
CA ASN A 251 21.39 -10.93 9.30
C ASN A 251 21.55 -9.68 10.18
N ALA A 252 20.86 -8.59 9.86
CA ALA A 252 20.83 -7.37 10.67
C ALA A 252 19.97 -7.51 11.95
N GLY A 253 19.28 -8.64 12.15
CA GLY A 253 18.51 -8.93 13.35
C GLY A 253 16.99 -8.84 13.19
N ALA A 254 16.45 -8.68 11.97
CA ALA A 254 15.03 -8.82 11.75
C ALA A 254 14.56 -10.24 12.04
N LEU A 255 13.37 -10.39 12.63
CA LEU A 255 12.76 -11.68 12.93
C LEU A 255 12.45 -12.49 11.66
N ALA A 256 11.97 -11.81 10.63
CA ALA A 256 11.72 -12.38 9.31
C ALA A 256 11.71 -11.28 8.23
N GLY A 257 11.88 -11.69 6.97
CA GLY A 257 11.76 -10.82 5.81
C GLY A 257 10.91 -11.43 4.71
N THR A 258 10.09 -10.63 4.06
CA THR A 258 9.25 -11.03 2.92
C THR A 258 9.24 -9.94 1.85
N VAL A 259 8.93 -10.30 0.62
CA VAL A 259 8.61 -9.36 -0.44
C VAL A 259 7.17 -8.88 -0.25
N SER A 260 6.91 -7.57 -0.29
CA SER A 260 5.55 -7.01 -0.18
C SER A 260 4.83 -7.11 -1.53
N GLY A 261 3.70 -7.82 -1.58
CA GLY A 261 2.94 -8.01 -2.81
C GLY A 261 3.78 -8.58 -3.94
N SER A 262 3.72 -7.99 -5.13
CA SER A 262 4.58 -8.32 -6.26
C SER A 262 6.01 -7.77 -6.14
N GLY A 263 6.32 -7.04 -5.08
CA GLY A 263 7.62 -6.41 -4.86
C GLY A 263 7.84 -5.13 -5.69
N PRO A 264 9.09 -4.65 -5.75
CA PRO A 264 10.32 -5.22 -5.19
C PRO A 264 10.62 -4.84 -3.73
N THR A 265 9.73 -4.15 -3.02
CA THR A 265 9.98 -3.81 -1.62
C THR A 265 10.14 -5.08 -0.76
N CYS A 266 11.22 -5.14 -0.01
CA CYS A 266 11.39 -6.14 1.06
C CYS A 266 10.93 -5.53 2.39
N ALA A 267 10.01 -6.21 3.07
CA ALA A 267 9.50 -5.85 4.39
C ALA A 267 10.05 -6.80 5.44
N PHE A 268 10.57 -6.25 6.52
CA PHE A 268 11.19 -6.99 7.62
C PHE A 268 10.43 -6.74 8.91
N LEU A 269 9.95 -7.81 9.51
CA LEU A 269 9.33 -7.76 10.83
C LEU A 269 10.41 -7.72 11.90
N CYS A 270 10.31 -6.77 12.80
CA CYS A 270 11.23 -6.58 13.93
C CYS A 270 10.51 -6.86 15.26
N GLU A 271 11.28 -7.12 16.29
CA GLU A 271 10.74 -7.42 17.63
C GLU A 271 9.99 -6.24 18.23
N ASP A 272 10.60 -5.05 18.09
CA ASP A 272 10.11 -3.80 18.64
C ASP A 272 10.62 -2.58 17.84
N ALA A 273 10.28 -1.38 18.28
CA ALA A 273 10.70 -0.15 17.64
C ALA A 273 12.22 0.05 17.67
N GLN A 274 12.91 -0.39 18.73
CA GLN A 274 14.35 -0.20 18.88
C GLN A 274 15.11 -1.12 17.92
N SER A 275 14.72 -2.39 17.86
CA SER A 275 15.29 -3.35 16.89
C SER A 275 15.03 -2.93 15.44
N ALA A 276 13.86 -2.35 15.14
CA ALA A 276 13.59 -1.82 13.80
C ALA A 276 14.55 -0.68 13.40
N VAL A 277 14.90 0.22 14.33
CA VAL A 277 15.89 1.27 14.08
C VAL A 277 17.27 0.67 13.82
N ALA A 278 17.68 -0.32 14.62
CA ALA A 278 18.98 -1.00 14.46
C ALA A 278 19.08 -1.72 13.11
N VAL A 279 18.04 -2.50 12.74
CA VAL A 279 17.97 -3.19 11.44
C VAL A 279 17.98 -2.20 10.27
N ALA A 280 17.29 -1.07 10.40
CA ALA A 280 17.27 -0.04 9.36
C ALA A 280 18.66 0.58 9.14
N ALA A 281 19.41 0.83 10.22
CA ALA A 281 20.77 1.37 10.15
C ALA A 281 21.73 0.40 9.43
N GLU A 282 21.71 -0.89 9.82
CA GLU A 282 22.52 -1.92 9.19
C GLU A 282 22.19 -2.12 7.71
N LEU A 283 20.91 -2.17 7.36
CA LEU A 283 20.47 -2.28 5.95
C LEU A 283 20.89 -1.07 5.11
N SER A 284 20.82 0.13 5.68
CA SER A 284 21.27 1.36 5.00
C SER A 284 22.77 1.32 4.70
N GLY A 285 23.57 0.80 5.64
CA GLY A 285 25.02 0.63 5.46
C GLY A 285 25.42 -0.51 4.52
N ALA A 286 24.55 -1.52 4.32
CA ALA A 286 24.85 -2.69 3.51
C ALA A 286 24.82 -2.45 1.99
N GLY A 287 24.26 -1.33 1.50
CA GLY A 287 24.19 -0.98 0.08
C GLY A 287 23.37 -1.96 -0.78
N VAL A 288 22.40 -2.67 -0.18
CA VAL A 288 21.60 -3.70 -0.85
C VAL A 288 20.23 -3.18 -1.34
N CYS A 289 19.92 -1.94 -1.08
CA CYS A 289 18.66 -1.27 -1.47
C CYS A 289 18.89 0.22 -1.68
N ARG A 290 17.95 0.90 -2.34
CA ARG A 290 18.01 2.35 -2.58
C ARG A 290 17.85 3.17 -1.30
N THR A 291 16.90 2.80 -0.47
CA THR A 291 16.58 3.50 0.78
C THR A 291 15.81 2.57 1.73
N VAL A 292 15.80 2.94 2.99
CA VAL A 292 15.14 2.21 4.07
C VAL A 292 14.17 3.15 4.78
N ARG A 293 13.04 2.61 5.23
CA ARG A 293 12.08 3.31 6.12
C ARG A 293 11.68 2.40 7.26
N VAL A 294 11.55 2.97 8.44
CA VAL A 294 10.92 2.32 9.59
C VAL A 294 9.44 2.66 9.58
N ALA A 295 8.61 1.67 9.82
CA ALA A 295 7.16 1.83 9.91
C ALA A 295 6.60 0.95 11.04
N HIS A 296 5.36 1.20 11.41
CA HIS A 296 4.61 0.35 12.32
C HIS A 296 3.19 0.16 11.81
N GLY A 297 2.53 -0.87 12.27
CA GLY A 297 1.13 -1.19 11.95
C GLY A 297 0.50 -2.12 12.99
N PRO A 298 -0.83 -2.24 12.99
CA PRO A 298 -1.76 -1.60 12.05
C PRO A 298 -1.99 -0.12 12.35
N VAL A 299 -2.36 0.63 11.30
CA VAL A 299 -2.81 2.02 11.40
C VAL A 299 -4.16 2.20 10.68
N PRO A 300 -4.96 3.24 11.01
CA PRO A 300 -6.21 3.52 10.29
C PRO A 300 -5.98 3.80 8.80
N GLY A 301 -7.00 3.54 7.96
CA GLY A 301 -7.02 3.86 6.54
C GLY A 301 -7.11 5.36 6.24
N ALA A 302 -7.55 5.69 5.03
CA ALA A 302 -7.68 7.06 4.56
C ALA A 302 -8.52 7.92 5.50
N ARG A 303 -7.98 9.06 5.95
CA ARG A 303 -8.64 9.96 6.90
C ARG A 303 -8.31 11.42 6.61
N VAL A 304 -9.30 12.29 6.76
CA VAL A 304 -9.09 13.73 6.68
C VAL A 304 -8.17 14.18 7.83
N VAL A 305 -7.17 14.97 7.49
CA VAL A 305 -6.23 15.55 8.47
C VAL A 305 -6.86 16.84 9.02
N GLY A 306 -7.08 16.91 10.34
CA GLY A 306 -7.54 18.14 11.00
C GLY A 306 -6.47 19.24 10.93
N GLY A 307 -6.88 20.50 11.03
CA GLY A 307 -5.98 21.66 10.87
C GLY A 307 -4.71 21.65 11.73
N ASP A 308 -4.70 20.98 12.87
CA ASP A 308 -3.53 20.86 13.76
C ASP A 308 -2.51 19.80 13.29
N ASP A 309 -2.93 18.78 12.53
CA ASP A 309 -2.05 17.71 12.03
C ASP A 309 -1.37 18.08 10.71
N ALA A 310 -1.90 19.03 9.95
CA ALA A 310 -1.36 19.45 8.65
C ALA A 310 0.05 20.10 8.75
N ASN A 311 0.48 20.48 9.95
CA ASN A 311 1.74 21.17 10.21
C ASN A 311 2.81 20.29 10.88
N ARG A 312 2.59 18.97 11.01
CA ARG A 312 3.66 18.07 11.50
C ARG A 312 4.68 17.80 10.40
N PRO A 313 5.95 18.12 10.63
CA PRO A 313 7.01 17.82 9.66
C PRO A 313 7.11 16.32 9.43
N THR A 314 7.20 15.93 8.17
CA THR A 314 7.57 14.57 7.76
C THR A 314 8.90 14.22 8.44
N PRO A 315 9.05 13.04 9.06
CA PRO A 315 10.29 12.66 9.71
C PRO A 315 11.47 12.74 8.73
N PRO A 316 12.66 13.15 9.19
CA PRO A 316 13.82 13.40 8.32
C PRO A 316 14.20 12.14 7.55
N ARG A 317 14.51 12.31 6.26
CA ARG A 317 15.11 11.28 5.42
C ARG A 317 16.49 10.96 5.97
N VAL A 318 16.72 9.73 6.39
CA VAL A 318 18.07 9.25 6.62
C VAL A 318 18.63 8.93 5.23
N HIS A 319 19.42 9.86 4.69
CA HIS A 319 20.21 9.61 3.50
C HIS A 319 21.40 8.75 3.91
N ALA A 320 21.57 7.61 3.21
CA ALA A 320 22.80 6.82 3.25
C ALA A 320 23.88 7.54 2.43
#